data_4f79d3e724b59487e4ede3093912ec77
#
_entry.id   4f79d3e724b59487e4ede3093912ec77
#
_cell.length_a   1.000
_cell.length_b   1.000
_cell.length_c   1.000
_cell.angle_alpha   90.00
_cell.angle_beta   90.00
_cell.angle_gamma   90.00
#
_symmetry.space_group_name_H-M   'P 1'
#
loop_
_entity.id
_entity.type
_entity.pdbx_description
1 polymer ?
#
loop_
_entity_poly.entity_id
_entity_poly.type
_entity_poly.pdbx_seq_one_letter_code
_entity_poly.pdbx_strand_id
1 'polypeptide(L)'
;MLFRSEVTSSHQVTFKTDTTKAQADFDSYDAIVLPGGMPGTLNLGADETVVKTIKRFAAEGKLVAAICAAPSVLGENHILEGKKATCHPGFEEKLLGAQWLEQPVVVDGNVITSRGMGTAIAFALELVRYFTDDATVENIRQGLVY
;
A
#
# COMPACT_ATOMS: atom_id res chain seq x y z
N MET A 1 -0.82 14.73 1.70
CA MET A 1 0.34 14.92 0.81
C MET A 1 -0.02 14.83 -0.68
N LEU A 2 -1.17 14.34 -1.06
CA LEU A 2 -1.68 14.26 -2.44
C LEU A 2 -2.27 15.58 -2.99
N PHE A 3 -1.88 16.71 -2.43
CA PHE A 3 -2.46 18.03 -2.78
C PHE A 3 -1.56 18.86 -3.69
N ARG A 4 -0.36 18.37 -4.00
CA ARG A 4 0.65 19.13 -4.72
C ARG A 4 1.05 18.39 -5.98
N SER A 5 1.42 19.13 -7.01
CA SER A 5 2.01 18.59 -8.25
C SER A 5 3.42 18.02 -8.04
N GLU A 6 4.01 18.22 -6.87
CA GLU A 6 5.32 17.69 -6.48
C GLU A 6 5.28 17.21 -5.03
N VAL A 7 5.92 16.07 -4.77
CA VAL A 7 6.04 15.45 -3.46
C VAL A 7 7.51 15.17 -3.18
N THR A 8 8.00 15.67 -2.06
CA THR A 8 9.36 15.41 -1.60
C THR A 8 9.36 14.34 -0.52
N SER A 9 10.15 13.28 -0.73
CA SER A 9 10.32 12.20 0.22
C SER A 9 11.11 12.63 1.46
N SER A 10 11.09 11.81 2.52
CA SER A 10 11.92 12.03 3.71
C SER A 10 13.42 12.02 3.43
N HIS A 11 13.86 11.51 2.28
CA HIS A 11 15.24 11.47 1.82
C HIS A 11 15.55 12.57 0.79
N GLN A 12 14.77 13.64 0.76
CA GLN A 12 14.97 14.83 -0.09
C GLN A 12 14.90 14.55 -1.61
N VAL A 13 14.27 13.46 -2.02
CA VAL A 13 13.99 13.19 -3.43
C VAL A 13 12.61 13.72 -3.77
N THR A 14 12.54 14.60 -4.76
CA THR A 14 11.28 15.20 -5.21
C THR A 14 10.76 14.47 -6.44
N PHE A 15 9.50 14.09 -6.40
CA PHE A 15 8.76 13.47 -7.49
C PHE A 15 7.68 14.42 -7.99
N LYS A 16 7.56 14.54 -9.31
CA LYS A 16 6.38 15.14 -9.93
C LYS A 16 5.26 14.11 -9.97
N THR A 17 4.07 14.50 -9.53
CA THR A 17 2.89 13.62 -9.57
C THR A 17 2.16 13.77 -10.91
N ASP A 18 1.53 12.70 -11.37
CA ASP A 18 0.74 12.72 -12.61
C ASP A 18 -0.54 13.56 -12.44
N THR A 19 -1.11 13.54 -11.21
CA THR A 19 -2.30 14.31 -10.87
C THR A 19 -2.28 14.75 -9.42
N THR A 20 -3.18 15.63 -9.04
CA THR A 20 -3.42 16.04 -7.66
C THR A 20 -4.63 15.29 -7.07
N LYS A 21 -4.72 15.20 -5.74
CA LYS A 21 -5.87 14.60 -5.07
C LYS A 21 -7.21 15.22 -5.50
N ALA A 22 -7.24 16.53 -5.72
CA ALA A 22 -8.43 17.25 -6.13
C ALA A 22 -8.89 16.95 -7.56
N GLN A 23 -7.97 16.48 -8.42
CA GLN A 23 -8.22 16.16 -9.82
C GLN A 23 -8.34 14.65 -10.07
N ALA A 24 -7.92 13.83 -9.10
CA ALA A 24 -7.98 12.38 -9.23
C ALA A 24 -9.44 11.90 -9.16
N ASP A 25 -9.84 11.12 -10.15
CA ASP A 25 -11.12 10.42 -10.15
C ASP A 25 -10.92 9.05 -9.46
N PHE A 26 -11.18 9.02 -8.15
CA PHE A 26 -11.03 7.79 -7.36
C PHE A 26 -11.99 6.66 -7.76
N ASP A 27 -13.05 6.95 -8.51
CA ASP A 27 -14.00 5.92 -8.96
C ASP A 27 -13.45 5.12 -10.15
N SER A 28 -12.55 5.73 -10.93
CA SER A 28 -11.91 5.10 -12.08
C SER A 28 -10.75 4.15 -11.74
N TYR A 29 -10.29 4.10 -10.49
CA TYR A 29 -9.17 3.25 -10.08
C TYR A 29 -9.63 1.92 -9.51
N ASP A 30 -8.83 0.87 -9.76
CA ASP A 30 -9.04 -0.49 -9.26
C ASP A 30 -8.17 -0.84 -8.05
N ALA A 31 -7.22 0.03 -7.73
CA ALA A 31 -6.32 -0.13 -6.60
C ALA A 31 -5.97 1.19 -5.91
N ILE A 32 -5.71 1.10 -4.61
CA ILE A 32 -5.04 2.14 -3.85
C ILE A 32 -3.83 1.56 -3.14
N VAL A 33 -2.67 2.20 -3.31
CA VAL A 33 -1.40 1.76 -2.73
C VAL A 33 -0.87 2.86 -1.81
N LEU A 34 -0.68 2.54 -0.53
CA LEU A 34 -0.15 3.46 0.47
C LEU A 34 1.35 3.25 0.64
N PRO A 35 2.21 4.21 0.26
CA PRO A 35 3.63 4.17 0.56
C PRO A 35 3.87 4.43 2.04
N GLY A 36 4.98 3.88 2.54
CA GLY A 36 5.43 4.12 3.90
C GLY A 36 6.22 5.41 4.08
N GLY A 37 7.04 5.40 5.12
CA GLY A 37 7.87 6.54 5.54
C GLY A 37 7.15 7.50 6.48
N MET A 38 7.95 8.09 7.38
CA MET A 38 7.44 9.05 8.36
C MET A 38 7.91 10.46 8.00
N PRO A 39 7.09 11.49 8.16
CA PRO A 39 5.72 11.49 8.69
C PRO A 39 4.64 11.20 7.64
N GLY A 40 5.00 10.75 6.42
CA GLY A 40 4.07 10.52 5.31
C GLY A 40 2.91 9.58 5.70
N THR A 41 3.20 8.48 6.40
CA THR A 41 2.18 7.54 6.89
C THR A 41 1.15 8.20 7.80
N LEU A 42 1.59 9.06 8.73
CA LEU A 42 0.68 9.81 9.61
C LEU A 42 -0.23 10.76 8.80
N ASN A 43 0.35 11.42 7.81
CA ASN A 43 -0.41 12.32 6.94
C ASN A 43 -1.46 11.57 6.11
N LEU A 44 -1.14 10.36 5.62
CA LEU A 44 -2.09 9.51 4.91
C LEU A 44 -3.24 9.08 5.83
N GLY A 45 -2.93 8.65 7.06
CA GLY A 45 -3.92 8.24 8.05
C GLY A 45 -4.81 9.39 8.54
N ALA A 46 -4.31 10.63 8.52
CA ALA A 46 -5.07 11.83 8.89
C ALA A 46 -5.90 12.41 7.71
N ASP A 47 -5.68 11.95 6.49
CA ASP A 47 -6.38 12.46 5.31
C ASP A 47 -7.73 11.75 5.13
N GLU A 48 -8.82 12.46 5.35
CA GLU A 48 -10.17 11.91 5.24
C GLU A 48 -10.48 11.30 3.86
N THR A 49 -9.94 11.85 2.77
CA THR A 49 -10.16 11.32 1.43
C THR A 49 -9.48 9.97 1.29
N VAL A 50 -8.23 9.85 1.76
CA VAL A 50 -7.49 8.57 1.77
C VAL A 50 -8.25 7.54 2.60
N VAL A 51 -8.62 7.90 3.84
CA VAL A 51 -9.34 6.99 4.75
C VAL A 51 -10.67 6.53 4.17
N LYS A 52 -11.47 7.43 3.60
CA LYS A 52 -12.73 7.07 2.93
C LYS A 52 -12.48 6.14 1.73
N THR A 53 -11.44 6.43 0.95
CA THR A 53 -11.12 5.64 -0.25
C THR A 53 -10.65 4.23 0.10
N ILE A 54 -9.74 4.05 1.07
CA ILE A 54 -9.30 2.71 1.48
C ILE A 54 -10.44 1.86 2.04
N LYS A 55 -11.34 2.45 2.83
CA LYS A 55 -12.52 1.76 3.37
C LYS A 55 -13.48 1.35 2.25
N ARG A 56 -13.75 2.26 1.32
CA ARG A 56 -14.61 1.97 0.18
C ARG A 56 -14.02 0.87 -0.71
N PHE A 57 -12.75 0.97 -1.10
CA PHE A 57 -12.08 -0.03 -1.94
C PHE A 57 -12.06 -1.40 -1.27
N ALA A 58 -11.76 -1.44 0.04
CA ALA A 58 -11.80 -2.69 0.79
C ALA A 58 -13.20 -3.35 0.74
N ALA A 59 -14.26 -2.56 0.92
CA ALA A 59 -15.64 -3.03 0.90
C ALA A 59 -16.12 -3.44 -0.51
N GLU A 60 -15.65 -2.76 -1.55
CA GLU A 60 -15.98 -3.05 -2.96
C GLU A 60 -15.15 -4.22 -3.55
N GLY A 61 -14.20 -4.79 -2.79
CA GLY A 61 -13.30 -5.84 -3.27
C GLY A 61 -12.20 -5.34 -4.20
N LYS A 62 -12.02 -4.02 -4.32
CA LYS A 62 -10.89 -3.41 -5.02
C LYS A 62 -9.60 -3.57 -4.21
N LEU A 63 -8.45 -3.56 -4.87
CA LEU A 63 -7.16 -3.75 -4.19
C LEU A 63 -6.82 -2.59 -3.25
N VAL A 64 -6.50 -2.94 -2.01
CA VAL A 64 -5.92 -2.04 -1.02
C VAL A 64 -4.55 -2.58 -0.63
N ALA A 65 -3.50 -1.84 -0.91
CA ALA A 65 -2.15 -2.27 -0.62
C ALA A 65 -1.37 -1.24 0.20
N ALA A 66 -0.45 -1.71 1.04
CA ALA A 66 0.36 -0.83 1.88
C ALA A 66 1.72 -1.45 2.20
N ILE A 67 2.75 -0.62 2.26
CA ILE A 67 4.12 -1.06 2.53
C ILE A 67 4.77 -0.30 3.69
N CYS A 68 5.68 -0.94 4.40
CA CYS A 68 6.51 -0.37 5.47
C CYS A 68 5.65 0.03 6.70
N ALA A 69 5.58 1.31 7.04
CA ALA A 69 4.75 1.80 8.14
C ALA A 69 3.26 1.91 7.76
N ALA A 70 2.94 2.02 6.45
CA ALA A 70 1.59 2.31 6.00
C ALA A 70 0.53 1.22 6.28
N PRO A 71 0.84 -0.08 6.46
CA PRO A 71 -0.15 -1.05 6.93
C PRO A 71 -0.81 -0.67 8.26
N SER A 72 -0.15 0.15 9.11
CA SER A 72 -0.76 0.69 10.32
C SER A 72 -2.03 1.52 10.03
N VAL A 73 -2.05 2.26 8.92
CA VAL A 73 -3.23 3.03 8.50
C VAL A 73 -4.40 2.10 8.21
N LEU A 74 -4.14 0.93 7.62
CA LEU A 74 -5.17 -0.07 7.34
C LEU A 74 -5.69 -0.69 8.64
N GLY A 75 -4.79 -1.03 9.57
CA GLY A 75 -5.15 -1.59 10.89
C GLY A 75 -5.97 -0.61 11.72
N GLU A 76 -5.49 0.62 11.88
CA GLU A 76 -6.18 1.68 12.63
C GLU A 76 -7.56 2.06 12.04
N ASN A 77 -7.82 1.68 10.78
CA ASN A 77 -9.09 1.86 10.10
C ASN A 77 -9.93 0.57 9.97
N HIS A 78 -9.59 -0.49 10.72
CA HIS A 78 -10.33 -1.75 10.80
C HIS A 78 -10.43 -2.54 9.46
N ILE A 79 -9.54 -2.26 8.50
CA ILE A 79 -9.51 -2.98 7.21
C ILE A 79 -8.86 -4.35 7.36
N LEU A 80 -8.01 -4.52 8.39
CA LEU A 80 -7.24 -5.75 8.62
C LEU A 80 -7.92 -6.74 9.55
N GLU A 81 -9.14 -6.49 10.02
CA GLU A 81 -9.84 -7.39 10.94
C GLU A 81 -10.03 -8.78 10.33
N GLY A 82 -9.53 -9.79 11.04
CA GLY A 82 -9.58 -11.19 10.61
C GLY A 82 -8.66 -11.54 9.44
N LYS A 83 -7.82 -10.61 8.98
CA LYS A 83 -6.88 -10.83 7.87
C LYS A 83 -5.47 -11.09 8.35
N LYS A 84 -4.70 -11.76 7.51
CA LYS A 84 -3.24 -11.84 7.64
C LYS A 84 -2.60 -10.57 7.08
N ALA A 85 -1.59 -10.05 7.77
CA ALA A 85 -0.89 -8.85 7.33
C ALA A 85 0.56 -8.81 7.84
N THR A 86 1.37 -7.98 7.22
CA THR A 86 2.73 -7.66 7.65
C THR A 86 2.97 -6.15 7.61
N CYS A 87 4.02 -5.69 8.29
CA CYS A 87 4.42 -4.29 8.32
C CYS A 87 5.91 -4.16 8.61
N HIS A 88 6.40 -2.93 8.63
CA HIS A 88 7.74 -2.62 9.13
C HIS A 88 7.85 -2.98 10.62
N PRO A 89 8.99 -3.55 11.08
CA PRO A 89 9.24 -3.80 12.50
C PRO A 89 8.95 -2.58 13.38
N GLY A 90 8.21 -2.80 14.48
CA GLY A 90 7.77 -1.75 15.41
C GLY A 90 6.39 -1.16 15.12
N PHE A 91 5.68 -1.64 14.07
CA PHE A 91 4.31 -1.23 13.75
C PHE A 91 3.28 -2.35 13.94
N GLU A 92 3.69 -3.50 14.47
CA GLU A 92 2.87 -4.71 14.60
C GLU A 92 1.60 -4.46 15.44
N GLU A 93 1.74 -3.74 16.56
CA GLU A 93 0.62 -3.42 17.46
C GLU A 93 -0.45 -2.53 16.82
N LYS A 94 -0.11 -1.85 15.72
CA LYS A 94 -1.04 -1.00 14.95
C LYS A 94 -1.84 -1.75 13.90
N LEU A 95 -1.52 -3.02 13.65
CA LEU A 95 -2.29 -3.89 12.75
C LEU A 95 -3.54 -4.43 13.47
N LEU A 96 -4.40 -3.55 13.92
CA LEU A 96 -5.55 -3.91 14.75
C LEU A 96 -6.41 -4.97 14.06
N GLY A 97 -6.68 -6.06 14.78
CA GLY A 97 -7.50 -7.18 14.32
C GLY A 97 -6.82 -8.13 13.32
N ALA A 98 -5.57 -7.87 12.91
CA ALA A 98 -4.85 -8.73 12.00
C ALA A 98 -4.12 -9.88 12.70
N GLN A 99 -3.95 -10.98 11.98
CA GLN A 99 -2.91 -11.96 12.26
C GLN A 99 -1.61 -11.47 11.62
N TRP A 100 -0.70 -10.92 12.42
CA TRP A 100 0.61 -10.50 11.93
C TRP A 100 1.49 -11.70 11.53
N LEU A 101 2.14 -11.58 10.37
CA LEU A 101 3.09 -12.56 9.85
C LEU A 101 4.43 -11.90 9.54
N GLU A 102 5.52 -12.51 9.96
CA GLU A 102 6.87 -12.07 9.60
C GLU A 102 7.26 -12.58 8.20
N GLN A 103 6.58 -12.05 7.17
CA GLN A 103 6.82 -12.39 5.77
C GLN A 103 7.12 -11.12 4.96
N PRO A 104 7.96 -11.20 3.91
CA PRO A 104 8.28 -10.06 3.06
C PRO A 104 7.04 -9.38 2.49
N VAL A 105 6.07 -10.17 2.04
CA VAL A 105 4.76 -9.73 1.51
C VAL A 105 3.70 -10.69 2.02
N VAL A 106 2.55 -10.17 2.38
CA VAL A 106 1.35 -10.94 2.74
C VAL A 106 0.20 -10.51 1.85
N VAL A 107 -0.43 -11.48 1.22
CA VAL A 107 -1.64 -11.32 0.41
C VAL A 107 -2.79 -11.99 1.13
N ASP A 108 -3.87 -11.27 1.38
CA ASP A 108 -5.10 -11.80 1.94
C ASP A 108 -6.32 -11.17 1.26
N GLY A 109 -6.88 -11.91 0.30
CA GLY A 109 -7.96 -11.44 -0.56
C GLY A 109 -7.55 -10.20 -1.35
N ASN A 110 -8.26 -9.10 -1.17
CA ASN A 110 -7.99 -7.82 -1.82
C ASN A 110 -7.07 -6.90 -1.00
N VAL A 111 -6.33 -7.43 -0.03
CA VAL A 111 -5.36 -6.67 0.77
C VAL A 111 -3.96 -7.25 0.57
N ILE A 112 -2.99 -6.39 0.23
CA ILE A 112 -1.58 -6.74 0.10
C ILE A 112 -0.75 -5.82 0.99
N THR A 113 0.04 -6.42 1.88
CA THR A 113 0.92 -5.67 2.79
C THR A 113 2.37 -6.14 2.67
N SER A 114 3.33 -5.24 2.92
CA SER A 114 4.76 -5.54 2.82
C SER A 114 5.59 -4.81 3.87
N ARG A 115 6.81 -5.31 4.14
CA ARG A 115 7.62 -4.89 5.29
C ARG A 115 8.40 -3.59 5.09
N GLY A 116 8.89 -3.29 3.89
CA GLY A 116 9.68 -2.08 3.71
C GLY A 116 10.47 -2.01 2.41
N MET A 117 11.44 -1.11 2.33
CA MET A 117 12.21 -0.87 1.10
C MET A 117 12.85 -2.14 0.55
N GLY A 118 13.41 -2.99 1.42
CA GLY A 118 14.06 -4.25 1.01
C GLY A 118 13.09 -5.28 0.42
N THR A 119 11.79 -5.11 0.57
CA THR A 119 10.76 -6.00 0.02
C THR A 119 9.93 -5.35 -1.09
N ALA A 120 10.33 -4.16 -1.56
CA ALA A 120 9.56 -3.38 -2.52
C ALA A 120 9.37 -4.09 -3.86
N ILE A 121 10.40 -4.81 -4.35
CA ILE A 121 10.30 -5.58 -5.60
C ILE A 121 9.30 -6.73 -5.43
N ALA A 122 9.42 -7.53 -4.36
CA ALA A 122 8.47 -8.59 -4.06
C ALA A 122 7.03 -8.05 -3.94
N PHE A 123 6.85 -6.91 -3.26
CA PHE A 123 5.57 -6.23 -3.14
C PHE A 123 5.00 -5.83 -4.51
N ALA A 124 5.82 -5.20 -5.36
CA ALA A 124 5.40 -4.79 -6.70
C ALA A 124 5.00 -6.00 -7.57
N LEU A 125 5.73 -7.12 -7.47
CA LEU A 125 5.39 -8.35 -8.20
C LEU A 125 4.05 -8.94 -7.75
N GLU A 126 3.70 -8.87 -6.46
CA GLU A 126 2.37 -9.28 -5.98
C GLU A 126 1.25 -8.34 -6.46
N LEU A 127 1.51 -7.02 -6.59
CA LEU A 127 0.55 -6.10 -7.21
C LEU A 127 0.32 -6.47 -8.69
N VAL A 128 1.39 -6.79 -9.42
CA VAL A 128 1.26 -7.26 -10.82
C VAL A 128 0.47 -8.56 -10.88
N ARG A 129 0.78 -9.54 -10.01
CA ARG A 129 0.09 -10.83 -9.96
C ARG A 129 -1.41 -10.67 -9.72
N TYR A 130 -1.81 -9.70 -8.89
CA TYR A 130 -3.22 -9.44 -8.58
C TYR A 130 -4.04 -9.08 -9.83
N PHE A 131 -3.44 -8.38 -10.80
CA PHE A 131 -4.11 -7.93 -12.02
C PHE A 131 -3.79 -8.76 -13.28
N THR A 132 -2.83 -9.68 -13.19
CA THR A 132 -2.36 -10.45 -14.33
C THR A 132 -2.24 -11.94 -13.99
N ASP A 133 -1.19 -12.59 -14.48
CA ASP A 133 -0.89 -14.00 -14.26
C ASP A 133 0.57 -14.25 -13.86
N ASP A 134 0.86 -15.48 -13.42
CA ASP A 134 2.20 -15.87 -13.01
C ASP A 134 3.23 -15.79 -14.15
N ALA A 135 2.83 -16.00 -15.39
CA ALA A 135 3.73 -15.90 -16.55
C ALA A 135 4.21 -14.46 -16.76
N THR A 136 3.30 -13.49 -16.63
CA THR A 136 3.62 -12.06 -16.68
C THR A 136 4.57 -11.67 -15.55
N VAL A 137 4.29 -12.12 -14.32
CA VAL A 137 5.14 -11.86 -13.15
C VAL A 137 6.55 -12.43 -13.36
N GLU A 138 6.66 -13.68 -13.85
CA GLU A 138 7.96 -14.32 -14.07
C GLU A 138 8.76 -13.60 -15.16
N ASN A 139 8.12 -13.17 -16.25
CA ASN A 139 8.78 -12.41 -17.31
C ASN A 139 9.32 -11.05 -16.78
N ILE A 140 8.55 -10.35 -15.95
CA ILE A 140 9.01 -9.10 -15.30
C ILE A 140 10.17 -9.40 -14.35
N ARG A 141 10.07 -10.46 -13.55
CA ARG A 141 11.10 -10.85 -12.59
C ARG A 141 12.44 -11.14 -13.28
N GLN A 142 12.41 -11.85 -14.40
CA GLN A 142 13.61 -12.11 -15.21
C GLN A 142 14.19 -10.81 -15.79
N GLY A 143 13.36 -9.89 -16.27
CA GLY A 143 13.80 -8.60 -16.76
C GLY A 143 14.43 -7.71 -15.67
N LEU A 144 14.03 -7.87 -14.42
CA LEU A 144 14.61 -7.19 -13.26
C LEU A 144 15.89 -7.85 -12.73
N VAL A 145 16.22 -9.05 -13.21
CA VAL A 145 17.33 -9.89 -12.67
C VAL A 145 17.13 -10.17 -11.18
N TYR A 146 15.88 -10.46 -10.78
CA TYR A 146 15.46 -10.64 -9.37
C TYR A 146 15.17 -12.10 -9.04
#